data_700ac7f0c3802ae1a93c7b0bb10cf373
#
_entry.id   700ac7f0c3802ae1a93c7b0bb10cf373
#
_cell.length_a   1.000
_cell.length_b   1.000
_cell.length_c   1.000
_cell.angle_alpha   90.00
_cell.angle_beta   90.00
_cell.angle_gamma   90.00
#
_symmetry.space_group_name_H-M   'P 1'
#
loop_
_entity.id
_entity.type
_entity.pdbx_description
1 polymer ?
#
loop_
_entity_poly.entity_id
_entity_poly.type
_entity_poly.pdbx_seq_one_letter_code
_entity_poly.pdbx_strand_id
1 'polypeptide(L)'
;MRKLSAFLILISLSNLTFASDWKREINGRWGFALTYPASLIPEPYPTNGAGRNYHSADHEVSLVAMGSNTHPEDLKESLESFWQEELARRGETVTYKLKRANWYVISGVNPNGYEFYHKVFFYPTYWVEFEITYPHALHDRYDPWVERIAHDFVPVLPDNGQYDR
;
A
#
# COMPACT_ATOMS: atom_id res chain seq x y z
N MET A 1 -30.04 -57.20 -22.89
CA MET A 1 -28.92 -56.28 -23.05
C MET A 1 -29.35 -54.92 -22.55
N ARG A 2 -28.94 -54.50 -21.34
CA ARG A 2 -29.29 -53.21 -20.70
C ARG A 2 -28.17 -52.23 -21.02
N LYS A 3 -28.51 -51.12 -21.71
CA LYS A 3 -27.59 -50.01 -21.98
C LYS A 3 -27.56 -49.12 -20.73
N LEU A 4 -26.42 -49.06 -20.05
CA LEU A 4 -26.14 -48.05 -19.03
C LEU A 4 -25.77 -46.73 -19.75
N SER A 5 -26.61 -45.71 -19.62
CA SER A 5 -26.25 -44.33 -20.01
C SER A 5 -25.51 -43.67 -18.83
N ALA A 6 -24.23 -43.39 -19.03
CA ALA A 6 -23.44 -42.60 -18.07
C ALA A 6 -23.83 -41.11 -18.24
N PHE A 7 -24.41 -40.56 -17.18
CA PHE A 7 -24.74 -39.13 -17.12
C PHE A 7 -23.49 -38.39 -16.60
N LEU A 8 -22.82 -37.68 -17.50
CA LEU A 8 -21.66 -36.86 -17.15
C LEU A 8 -22.16 -35.53 -16.56
N ILE A 9 -22.05 -35.38 -15.24
CA ILE A 9 -22.34 -34.10 -14.57
C ILE A 9 -21.11 -33.20 -14.74
N LEU A 10 -21.22 -32.22 -15.63
CA LEU A 10 -20.24 -31.14 -15.75
C LEU A 10 -20.47 -30.16 -14.58
N ILE A 11 -19.60 -30.23 -13.56
CA ILE A 11 -19.56 -29.22 -12.51
C ILE A 11 -18.79 -28.04 -13.06
N SER A 12 -19.49 -27.01 -13.54
CA SER A 12 -18.88 -25.73 -13.87
C SER A 12 -18.47 -25.05 -12.55
N LEU A 13 -17.16 -25.04 -12.24
CA LEU A 13 -16.61 -24.16 -11.23
C LEU A 13 -16.75 -22.71 -11.76
N SER A 14 -17.81 -22.06 -11.33
CA SER A 14 -17.95 -20.63 -11.48
C SER A 14 -16.86 -19.98 -10.61
N ASN A 15 -15.82 -19.45 -11.22
CA ASN A 15 -14.90 -18.51 -10.54
C ASN A 15 -15.73 -17.29 -10.15
N LEU A 16 -16.21 -17.27 -8.91
CA LEU A 16 -16.74 -16.06 -8.28
C LEU A 16 -15.58 -15.08 -8.14
N THR A 17 -15.37 -14.30 -9.16
CA THR A 17 -14.60 -13.03 -9.04
C THR A 17 -15.40 -12.16 -8.08
N PHE A 18 -15.05 -12.18 -6.81
CA PHE A 18 -15.47 -11.14 -5.89
C PHE A 18 -14.86 -9.83 -6.39
N ALA A 19 -15.65 -9.04 -7.11
CA ALA A 19 -15.33 -7.65 -7.31
C ALA A 19 -15.27 -7.04 -5.90
N SER A 20 -14.07 -6.85 -5.36
CA SER A 20 -13.91 -6.22 -4.06
C SER A 20 -14.37 -4.76 -4.21
N ASP A 21 -15.38 -4.37 -3.44
CA ASP A 21 -15.75 -2.97 -3.32
C ASP A 21 -14.53 -2.19 -2.83
N TRP A 22 -14.34 -0.98 -3.38
CA TRP A 22 -13.23 -0.11 -3.03
C TRP A 22 -13.75 1.14 -2.35
N LYS A 23 -13.03 1.58 -1.35
CA LYS A 23 -13.26 2.85 -0.67
C LYS A 23 -12.14 3.81 -1.01
N ARG A 24 -12.45 5.09 -1.00
CA ARG A 24 -11.47 6.16 -1.15
C ARG A 24 -11.55 7.09 0.05
N GLU A 25 -10.40 7.41 0.60
CA GLU A 25 -10.23 8.33 1.71
C GLU A 25 -9.22 9.41 1.34
N ILE A 26 -9.47 10.64 1.80
CA ILE A 26 -8.56 11.77 1.60
C ILE A 26 -8.08 12.22 2.97
N ASN A 27 -6.76 12.22 3.16
CA ASN A 27 -6.16 12.88 4.31
C ASN A 27 -5.96 14.35 3.99
N GLY A 28 -6.85 15.21 4.51
CA GLY A 28 -6.81 16.65 4.26
C GLY A 28 -5.64 17.38 4.93
N ARG A 29 -5.02 16.76 5.95
CA ARG A 29 -3.84 17.34 6.61
C ARG A 29 -2.59 17.25 5.76
N TRP A 30 -2.35 16.09 5.15
CA TRP A 30 -1.14 15.80 4.38
C TRP A 30 -1.38 15.74 2.88
N GLY A 31 -2.65 15.96 2.45
CA GLY A 31 -2.99 16.07 1.05
C GLY A 31 -2.69 14.83 0.22
N PHE A 32 -3.07 13.64 0.68
CA PHE A 32 -3.04 12.44 -0.12
C PHE A 32 -4.40 11.76 -0.21
N ALA A 33 -4.61 11.03 -1.26
CA ALA A 33 -5.76 10.16 -1.43
C ALA A 33 -5.31 8.69 -1.40
N LEU A 34 -6.03 7.87 -0.65
CA LEU A 34 -5.85 6.43 -0.58
C LEU A 34 -7.11 5.72 -1.06
N THR A 35 -6.97 4.87 -2.07
CA THR A 35 -8.02 3.92 -2.48
C THR A 35 -7.67 2.55 -1.91
N TYR A 36 -8.60 1.91 -1.20
CA TYR A 36 -8.34 0.64 -0.52
C TYR A 36 -9.55 -0.30 -0.59
N PRO A 37 -9.36 -1.64 -0.53
CA PRO A 37 -10.45 -2.60 -0.51
C PRO A 37 -11.37 -2.38 0.68
N ALA A 38 -12.70 -2.40 0.46
CA ALA A 38 -13.71 -2.20 1.50
C ALA A 38 -13.69 -3.26 2.60
N SER A 39 -13.04 -4.40 2.36
CA SER A 39 -12.82 -5.48 3.33
C SER A 39 -11.74 -5.16 4.38
N LEU A 40 -10.89 -4.16 4.13
CA LEU A 40 -9.95 -3.67 5.15
C LEU A 40 -10.69 -2.80 6.17
N ILE A 41 -10.38 -3.04 7.43
CA ILE A 41 -10.96 -2.35 8.59
C ILE A 41 -10.03 -1.21 8.97
N PRO A 42 -10.49 0.05 8.87
CA PRO A 42 -9.70 1.20 9.28
C PRO A 42 -9.67 1.32 10.81
N GLU A 43 -8.48 1.55 11.36
CA GLU A 43 -8.30 1.92 12.78
C GLU A 43 -8.75 3.37 13.02
N PRO A 44 -9.01 3.77 14.27
CA PRO A 44 -9.26 5.16 14.61
C PRO A 44 -8.11 6.07 14.16
N TYR A 45 -8.43 7.29 13.73
CA TYR A 45 -7.40 8.28 13.45
C TYR A 45 -6.59 8.62 14.69
N PRO A 46 -5.25 8.69 14.61
CA PRO A 46 -4.45 9.24 15.66
C PRO A 46 -4.78 10.74 15.85
N THR A 47 -4.61 11.24 17.07
CA THR A 47 -4.94 12.64 17.42
C THR A 47 -4.14 13.67 16.62
N ASN A 48 -2.95 13.30 16.14
CA ASN A 48 -2.11 14.15 15.31
C ASN A 48 -2.52 14.16 13.82
N GLY A 49 -3.51 13.35 13.41
CA GLY A 49 -3.96 13.28 12.01
C GLY A 49 -2.89 12.87 11.00
N ALA A 50 -1.81 12.23 11.46
CA ALA A 50 -0.67 11.90 10.58
C ALA A 50 -1.03 10.91 9.48
N GLY A 51 -1.95 9.99 9.77
CA GLY A 51 -2.37 8.96 8.82
C GLY A 51 -3.28 7.95 9.48
N ARG A 52 -3.39 6.77 8.88
CA ARG A 52 -4.29 5.73 9.37
C ARG A 52 -3.75 4.34 9.04
N ASN A 53 -3.98 3.40 9.95
CA ASN A 53 -3.76 1.99 9.71
C ASN A 53 -5.07 1.31 9.31
N TYR A 54 -4.91 0.23 8.54
CA TYR A 54 -6.00 -0.64 8.11
C TYR A 54 -5.52 -2.08 8.22
N HIS A 55 -6.41 -2.98 8.56
CA HIS A 55 -6.07 -4.41 8.64
C HIS A 55 -7.22 -5.27 8.07
N SER A 56 -6.91 -6.48 7.62
CA SER A 56 -7.92 -7.50 7.32
C SER A 56 -8.53 -8.05 8.62
N ALA A 57 -9.70 -8.67 8.55
CA ALA A 57 -10.38 -9.21 9.72
C ALA A 57 -9.56 -10.29 10.46
N ASP A 58 -8.71 -11.01 9.74
CA ASP A 58 -7.78 -12.02 10.25
C ASP A 58 -6.40 -11.44 10.63
N HIS A 59 -6.18 -10.12 10.45
CA HIS A 59 -4.91 -9.42 10.65
C HIS A 59 -3.73 -9.94 9.78
N GLU A 60 -3.99 -10.69 8.72
CA GLU A 60 -2.94 -11.13 7.79
C GLU A 60 -2.47 -10.02 6.86
N VAL A 61 -3.36 -9.06 6.53
CA VAL A 61 -3.02 -7.88 5.71
C VAL A 61 -2.98 -6.65 6.60
N SER A 62 -1.91 -5.90 6.48
CA SER A 62 -1.76 -4.56 7.07
C SER A 62 -1.52 -3.54 5.97
N LEU A 63 -2.22 -2.42 6.02
CA LEU A 63 -2.01 -1.26 5.16
C LEU A 63 -1.89 -0.03 6.05
N VAL A 64 -0.85 0.76 5.86
CA VAL A 64 -0.68 2.06 6.50
C VAL A 64 -0.57 3.13 5.42
N ALA A 65 -1.19 4.29 5.64
CA ALA A 65 -0.96 5.47 4.82
C ALA A 65 -0.82 6.69 5.74
N MET A 66 0.24 7.44 5.56
CA MET A 66 0.57 8.55 6.45
C MET A 66 1.37 9.65 5.76
N GLY A 67 1.51 10.77 6.45
CA GLY A 67 2.37 11.87 6.05
C GLY A 67 2.94 12.60 7.25
N SER A 68 4.03 13.31 7.02
CA SER A 68 4.69 14.15 8.01
C SER A 68 5.39 15.34 7.35
N ASN A 69 5.76 16.34 8.14
CA ASN A 69 6.65 17.39 7.69
C ASN A 69 8.06 16.82 7.41
N THR A 70 8.74 17.41 6.44
CA THR A 70 10.20 17.37 6.36
C THR A 70 10.76 18.44 7.32
N HIS A 71 11.96 18.21 7.83
CA HIS A 71 12.69 19.18 8.65
C HIS A 71 13.88 19.69 7.84
N PRO A 72 13.66 20.72 6.97
CA PRO A 72 14.71 21.21 6.07
C PRO A 72 15.93 21.85 6.78
N GLU A 73 15.77 22.26 8.04
CA GLU A 73 16.89 22.67 8.90
C GLU A 73 17.83 21.50 9.23
N ASP A 74 17.33 20.30 9.30
CA ASP A 74 18.12 19.08 9.30
C ASP A 74 18.47 18.75 7.84
N LEU A 75 19.53 19.36 7.31
CA LEU A 75 20.07 19.19 5.94
C LEU A 75 20.26 17.72 5.49
N LYS A 76 19.80 16.77 6.30
CA LYS A 76 19.88 15.33 6.11
C LYS A 76 18.58 14.74 5.56
N GLU A 77 17.42 15.38 5.74
CA GLU A 77 16.16 14.89 5.21
C GLU A 77 16.01 15.21 3.73
N SER A 78 16.13 14.21 2.92
CA SER A 78 15.96 14.26 1.48
C SER A 78 15.36 12.95 0.97
N LEU A 79 14.83 12.95 -0.25
CA LEU A 79 14.41 11.71 -0.90
C LEU A 79 15.56 10.69 -0.93
N GLU A 80 16.80 11.14 -1.11
CA GLU A 80 17.97 10.27 -1.14
C GLU A 80 18.25 9.65 0.23
N SER A 81 18.22 10.43 1.32
CA SER A 81 18.44 9.87 2.66
C SER A 81 17.36 8.87 3.05
N PHE A 82 16.10 9.18 2.82
CA PHE A 82 14.97 8.25 3.04
C PHE A 82 15.15 6.95 2.25
N TRP A 83 15.52 7.06 0.97
CA TRP A 83 15.80 5.91 0.13
C TRP A 83 16.94 5.05 0.66
N GLN A 84 18.06 5.66 1.06
CA GLN A 84 19.22 4.94 1.56
C GLN A 84 18.95 4.29 2.93
N GLU A 85 18.26 4.97 3.82
CA GLU A 85 17.86 4.44 5.11
C GLU A 85 16.93 3.22 4.97
N GLU A 86 15.94 3.29 4.07
CA GLU A 86 15.05 2.17 3.81
C GLU A 86 15.81 0.97 3.23
N LEU A 87 16.69 1.18 2.27
CA LEU A 87 17.52 0.13 1.71
C LEU A 87 18.44 -0.50 2.76
N ALA A 88 19.05 0.32 3.63
CA ALA A 88 19.89 -0.18 4.71
C ALA A 88 19.09 -0.97 5.75
N ARG A 89 17.90 -0.50 6.11
CA ARG A 89 17.02 -1.14 7.08
C ARG A 89 16.48 -2.49 6.59
N ARG A 90 16.13 -2.58 5.31
CA ARG A 90 15.53 -3.78 4.72
C ARG A 90 16.57 -4.76 4.15
N GLY A 91 17.72 -4.27 3.74
CA GLY A 91 18.83 -5.09 3.28
C GLY A 91 18.45 -6.04 2.14
N GLU A 92 18.84 -7.31 2.29
CA GLU A 92 18.64 -8.37 1.29
C GLU A 92 17.15 -8.74 1.07
N THR A 93 16.23 -8.27 1.90
CA THR A 93 14.81 -8.55 1.71
C THR A 93 14.20 -7.78 0.53
N VAL A 94 14.88 -6.75 0.02
CA VAL A 94 14.43 -5.95 -1.12
C VAL A 94 14.68 -6.69 -2.42
N THR A 95 13.59 -7.04 -3.11
CA THR A 95 13.64 -7.71 -4.42
C THR A 95 13.31 -6.77 -5.58
N TYR A 96 12.61 -5.68 -5.31
CA TYR A 96 12.27 -4.65 -6.29
C TYR A 96 12.49 -3.26 -5.71
N LYS A 97 13.01 -2.36 -6.52
CA LYS A 97 13.20 -0.95 -6.15
C LYS A 97 13.18 -0.04 -7.38
N LEU A 98 12.53 1.11 -7.23
CA LEU A 98 12.44 2.14 -8.25
C LEU A 98 12.43 3.52 -7.59
N LYS A 99 13.30 4.44 -8.06
CA LYS A 99 13.33 5.83 -7.60
C LYS A 99 13.14 6.79 -8.79
N ARG A 100 12.44 7.87 -8.57
CA ARG A 100 12.18 8.97 -9.49
C ARG A 100 12.51 10.30 -8.83
N ALA A 101 12.18 11.41 -9.48
CA ALA A 101 12.54 12.74 -9.01
C ALA A 101 12.04 13.07 -7.61
N ASN A 102 10.80 12.71 -7.28
CA ASN A 102 10.15 13.04 -6.01
C ASN A 102 9.45 11.86 -5.34
N TRP A 103 9.71 10.62 -5.77
CA TRP A 103 9.13 9.43 -5.14
C TRP A 103 10.00 8.19 -5.34
N TYR A 104 9.78 7.21 -4.49
CA TYR A 104 10.34 5.88 -4.67
C TYR A 104 9.36 4.77 -4.30
N VAL A 105 9.69 3.57 -4.75
CA VAL A 105 9.06 2.32 -4.35
C VAL A 105 10.15 1.34 -3.95
N ILE A 106 9.91 0.59 -2.88
CA ILE A 106 10.65 -0.60 -2.50
C ILE A 106 9.66 -1.71 -2.19
N SER A 107 9.95 -2.92 -2.66
CA SER A 107 9.16 -4.11 -2.40
C SER A 107 10.07 -5.31 -2.16
N GLY A 108 9.58 -6.30 -1.44
CA GLY A 108 10.33 -7.52 -1.15
C GLY A 108 9.62 -8.42 -0.17
N VAL A 109 10.34 -9.44 0.31
CA VAL A 109 9.81 -10.42 1.27
C VAL A 109 10.65 -10.40 2.54
N ASN A 110 10.02 -10.14 3.68
CA ASN A 110 10.71 -10.12 4.95
C ASN A 110 11.01 -11.57 5.47
N PRO A 111 11.88 -11.73 6.47
CA PRO A 111 12.25 -13.05 6.98
C PRO A 111 11.08 -13.86 7.56
N ASN A 112 9.97 -13.22 7.90
CA ASN A 112 8.77 -13.87 8.42
C ASN A 112 7.84 -14.37 7.31
N GLY A 113 8.23 -14.24 6.04
CA GLY A 113 7.44 -14.68 4.89
C GLY A 113 6.33 -13.71 4.49
N TYR A 114 6.40 -12.45 4.92
CA TYR A 114 5.48 -11.40 4.48
C TYR A 114 6.10 -10.58 3.38
N GLU A 115 5.34 -10.37 2.33
CA GLU A 115 5.63 -9.43 1.27
C GLU A 115 5.24 -8.01 1.70
N PHE A 116 6.06 -7.05 1.35
CA PHE A 116 5.80 -5.63 1.57
C PHE A 116 5.93 -4.86 0.26
N TYR A 117 5.12 -3.82 0.12
CA TYR A 117 5.23 -2.80 -0.92
C TYR A 117 5.10 -1.44 -0.27
N HIS A 118 6.17 -0.63 -0.37
CA HIS A 118 6.29 0.68 0.23
C HIS A 118 6.53 1.74 -0.84
N LYS A 119 5.66 2.76 -0.90
CA LYS A 119 5.75 3.89 -1.82
C LYS A 119 5.75 5.20 -1.05
N VAL A 120 6.71 6.04 -1.35
CA VAL A 120 6.91 7.35 -0.72
C VAL A 120 6.90 8.44 -1.79
N PHE A 121 6.14 9.51 -1.56
CA PHE A 121 6.31 10.79 -2.25
C PHE A 121 6.95 11.77 -1.29
N PHE A 122 7.98 12.45 -1.76
CA PHE A 122 8.78 13.38 -0.99
C PHE A 122 8.74 14.78 -1.62
N TYR A 123 8.43 15.77 -0.80
CA TYR A 123 8.36 17.17 -1.16
C TYR A 123 9.24 18.02 -0.24
N PRO A 124 9.56 19.26 -0.59
CA PRO A 124 10.45 20.10 0.21
C PRO A 124 9.99 20.33 1.66
N THR A 125 8.68 20.30 1.91
CA THR A 125 8.09 20.62 3.22
C THR A 125 7.36 19.46 3.89
N TYR A 126 7.11 18.37 3.16
CA TYR A 126 6.40 17.21 3.68
C TYR A 126 6.69 15.97 2.84
N TRP A 127 6.34 14.81 3.38
CA TRP A 127 6.29 13.55 2.65
C TRP A 127 5.00 12.80 2.96
N VAL A 128 4.60 11.94 2.04
CA VAL A 128 3.47 11.03 2.21
C VAL A 128 3.84 9.66 1.71
N GLU A 129 3.34 8.64 2.40
CA GLU A 129 3.65 7.25 2.08
C GLU A 129 2.45 6.32 2.27
N PHE A 130 2.53 5.16 1.64
CA PHE A 130 1.80 3.99 2.09
C PHE A 130 2.70 2.75 2.05
N GLU A 131 2.42 1.83 2.97
CA GLU A 131 2.97 0.48 2.96
C GLU A 131 1.84 -0.53 3.14
N ILE A 132 1.84 -1.56 2.29
CA ILE A 132 0.99 -2.74 2.46
C ILE A 132 1.86 -3.96 2.69
N THR A 133 1.42 -4.81 3.64
CA THR A 133 2.12 -6.05 4.01
C THR A 133 1.12 -7.19 4.05
N TYR A 134 1.47 -8.33 3.48
CA TYR A 134 0.63 -9.53 3.40
C TYR A 134 1.47 -10.81 3.29
N PRO A 135 0.91 -12.02 3.60
CA PRO A 135 1.64 -13.27 3.44
C PRO A 135 2.09 -13.49 1.99
N HIS A 136 3.40 -13.70 1.75
CA HIS A 136 3.93 -13.95 0.41
C HIS A 136 3.30 -15.16 -0.28
N ALA A 137 2.90 -16.18 0.48
CA ALA A 137 2.18 -17.34 -0.03
C ALA A 137 0.82 -16.98 -0.70
N LEU A 138 0.30 -15.76 -0.46
CA LEU A 138 -0.94 -15.24 -1.02
C LEU A 138 -0.69 -14.11 -2.03
N HIS A 139 0.52 -14.04 -2.61
CA HIS A 139 0.93 -13.02 -3.58
C HIS A 139 -0.12 -12.84 -4.68
N ASP A 140 -0.50 -13.89 -5.39
CA ASP A 140 -1.45 -13.83 -6.52
C ASP A 140 -2.83 -13.26 -6.11
N ARG A 141 -3.20 -13.39 -4.85
CA ARG A 141 -4.45 -12.86 -4.31
C ARG A 141 -4.38 -11.36 -4.06
N TYR A 142 -3.24 -10.87 -3.55
CA TYR A 142 -3.10 -9.50 -3.08
C TYR A 142 -2.36 -8.57 -4.04
N ASP A 143 -1.62 -9.10 -5.01
CA ASP A 143 -0.92 -8.30 -6.01
C ASP A 143 -1.86 -7.32 -6.77
N PRO A 144 -3.09 -7.71 -7.19
CA PRO A 144 -4.04 -6.77 -7.79
C PRO A 144 -4.47 -5.62 -6.84
N TRP A 145 -4.42 -5.85 -5.52
CA TRP A 145 -4.66 -4.78 -4.56
C TRP A 145 -3.50 -3.79 -4.52
N VAL A 146 -2.27 -4.33 -4.49
CA VAL A 146 -1.04 -3.53 -4.49
C VAL A 146 -0.99 -2.65 -5.73
N GLU A 147 -1.21 -3.21 -6.91
CA GLU A 147 -1.22 -2.46 -8.18
C GLU A 147 -2.21 -1.30 -8.14
N ARG A 148 -3.45 -1.57 -7.72
CA ARG A 148 -4.48 -0.53 -7.66
C ARG A 148 -4.20 0.53 -6.60
N ILE A 149 -3.81 0.14 -5.40
CA ILE A 149 -3.45 1.08 -4.33
C ILE A 149 -2.28 1.95 -4.82
N ALA A 150 -1.25 1.35 -5.39
CA ALA A 150 -0.07 2.07 -5.88
C ALA A 150 -0.37 3.03 -7.03
N HIS A 151 -1.32 2.66 -7.91
CA HIS A 151 -1.80 3.52 -8.99
C HIS A 151 -2.60 4.71 -8.46
N ASP A 152 -3.51 4.46 -7.53
CA ASP A 152 -4.48 5.44 -7.03
C ASP A 152 -3.94 6.32 -5.89
N PHE A 153 -2.81 5.91 -5.26
CA PHE A 153 -2.16 6.70 -4.22
C PHE A 153 -1.42 7.87 -4.84
N VAL A 154 -2.03 9.04 -4.73
CA VAL A 154 -1.52 10.28 -5.31
C VAL A 154 -1.61 11.42 -4.31
N PRO A 155 -0.65 12.36 -4.31
CA PRO A 155 -0.82 13.64 -3.66
C PRO A 155 -1.98 14.40 -4.30
N VAL A 156 -2.89 14.94 -3.51
CA VAL A 156 -4.07 15.68 -3.98
C VAL A 156 -3.96 17.19 -3.79
N LEU A 157 -2.92 17.64 -3.10
CA LEU A 157 -2.60 19.06 -2.95
C LEU A 157 -1.45 19.42 -3.91
N PRO A 158 -1.52 20.60 -4.52
CA PRO A 158 -0.38 21.11 -5.28
C PRO A 158 0.81 21.36 -4.35
N ASP A 159 2.02 21.17 -4.87
CA ASP A 159 3.31 21.36 -4.17
C ASP A 159 3.60 22.87 -3.94
N ASN A 160 2.65 23.61 -3.42
CA ASN A 160 2.81 25.05 -3.13
C ASN A 160 3.00 25.34 -1.63
N GLY A 161 3.14 24.30 -0.80
CA GLY A 161 3.50 24.45 0.62
C GLY A 161 2.53 25.26 1.47
N GLN A 162 1.35 25.58 0.94
CA GLN A 162 0.36 26.42 1.60
C GLN A 162 -0.60 25.54 2.39
N TYR A 163 -0.14 25.08 3.57
CA TYR A 163 -1.06 24.70 4.63
C TYR A 163 -1.41 25.97 5.42
N ASP A 164 -2.61 26.46 5.25
CA ASP A 164 -3.17 27.45 6.18
C ASP A 164 -3.18 26.81 7.58
N ARG A 165 -2.54 27.51 8.52
CA ARG A 165 -2.37 27.12 9.92
C ARG A 165 -3.69 27.24 10.67
#